data_29ec449da773bd76cdd3353373a78922
#
_entry.id   29ec449da773bd76cdd3353373a78922
#
_cell.length_a   1.000
_cell.length_b   1.000
_cell.length_c   1.000
_cell.angle_alpha   90.00
_cell.angle_beta   90.00
_cell.angle_gamma   90.00
#
_symmetry.space_group_name_H-M   'P 1'
#
loop_
_entity.id
_entity.type
_entity.pdbx_description
1 polymer ?
#
loop_
_entity_poly.entity_id
_entity_poly.type
_entity_poly.pdbx_seq_one_letter_code
_entity_poly.pdbx_strand_id
1 'polypeptide(L)'
;MKPAVLFVGHGSRDPEGTAEFLHIVELFRAHDPGRVVECGFLEFARPVIGEGVARCIERGARTVAVLPGMLMAAGHAKNDIPSEIHEARRRYPDVQFHYGRHLHLHPNIIELCRQRIEETERAAGPADRKDALLLVVGRGSSDPDANADVAKLARLLWEGMGFGWGAACYIGVTTPLLPEALERCHRMGYRRVVVFPFFLFTGVLEKRIRRQTEEFGRRHPGSEFLCAGYLNVHPLLFDAFAERAEEAVHGSPNMNCELCKYRVRLPGFEGAVGQPQVGHHHHVRGIGQDEGGHHHHDHGHGHQRAGGAAGHE
;
A
#
# COMPACT_ATOMS: atom_id res chain seq x y z
N MET A 1 -10.77 -2.74 30.00
CA MET A 1 -9.57 -2.16 29.37
C MET A 1 -9.93 -1.88 27.91
N LYS A 2 -9.51 -0.75 27.33
CA LYS A 2 -9.71 -0.48 25.89
C LYS A 2 -9.00 -1.54 25.05
N PRO A 3 -9.55 -1.94 23.88
CA PRO A 3 -8.85 -2.82 22.95
C PRO A 3 -7.46 -2.25 22.60
N ALA A 4 -6.43 -3.10 22.66
CA ALA A 4 -5.10 -2.72 22.20
C ALA A 4 -5.09 -2.51 20.70
N VAL A 5 -4.15 -1.73 20.19
CA VAL A 5 -3.90 -1.57 18.75
C VAL A 5 -2.51 -2.11 18.42
N LEU A 6 -2.47 -3.03 17.46
CA LEU A 6 -1.24 -3.53 16.87
C LEU A 6 -1.14 -3.04 15.42
N PHE A 7 -0.27 -2.09 15.17
CA PHE A 7 0.06 -1.66 13.80
C PHE A 7 0.96 -2.68 13.13
N VAL A 8 0.61 -3.10 11.93
CA VAL A 8 1.44 -4.03 11.16
C VAL A 8 1.95 -3.34 9.90
N GLY A 9 3.25 -3.06 9.88
CA GLY A 9 3.96 -2.52 8.73
C GLY A 9 4.55 -3.62 7.84
N HIS A 10 4.77 -3.29 6.56
CA HIS A 10 5.56 -4.14 5.68
C HIS A 10 7.02 -4.21 6.16
N GLY A 11 7.53 -3.10 6.64
CA GLY A 11 8.95 -2.83 6.82
C GLY A 11 9.57 -2.24 5.56
N SER A 12 10.73 -1.65 5.68
CA SER A 12 11.43 -1.01 4.58
C SER A 12 12.95 -1.21 4.69
N ARG A 13 13.61 -1.37 3.54
CA ARG A 13 15.08 -1.28 3.45
C ARG A 13 15.57 0.16 3.60
N ASP A 14 14.68 1.13 3.42
CA ASP A 14 14.94 2.54 3.66
C ASP A 14 14.55 2.88 5.10
N PRO A 15 15.50 3.28 5.96
CA PRO A 15 15.24 3.56 7.36
C PRO A 15 14.28 4.75 7.56
N GLU A 16 14.26 5.71 6.64
CA GLU A 16 13.35 6.86 6.71
C GLU A 16 11.88 6.40 6.64
N GLY A 17 11.55 5.46 5.74
CA GLY A 17 10.19 4.94 5.63
C GLY A 17 9.75 4.15 6.87
N THR A 18 10.67 3.44 7.52
CA THR A 18 10.40 2.78 8.80
C THR A 18 10.19 3.81 9.91
N ALA A 19 10.98 4.89 9.94
CA ALA A 19 10.84 5.96 10.93
C ALA A 19 9.49 6.70 10.80
N GLU A 20 9.03 6.98 9.58
CA GLU A 20 7.72 7.59 9.34
C GLU A 20 6.56 6.70 9.81
N PHE A 21 6.65 5.38 9.57
CA PHE A 21 5.67 4.43 10.11
C PHE A 21 5.66 4.43 11.64
N LEU A 22 6.83 4.38 12.27
CA LEU A 22 6.94 4.41 13.73
C LEU A 22 6.41 5.74 14.29
N HIS A 23 6.58 6.85 13.59
CA HIS A 23 6.03 8.14 14.00
C HIS A 23 4.50 8.09 14.13
N ILE A 24 3.77 7.45 13.18
CA ILE A 24 2.32 7.26 13.31
C ILE A 24 1.99 6.46 14.57
N VAL A 25 2.74 5.40 14.87
CA VAL A 25 2.56 4.60 16.08
C VAL A 25 2.72 5.45 17.35
N GLU A 26 3.75 6.30 17.39
CA GLU A 26 3.98 7.20 18.52
C GLU A 26 2.87 8.25 18.68
N LEU A 27 2.34 8.79 17.59
CA LEU A 27 1.19 9.69 17.64
C LEU A 27 -0.04 9.01 18.26
N PHE A 28 -0.27 7.72 17.93
CA PHE A 28 -1.34 6.94 18.56
C PHE A 28 -1.12 6.73 20.03
N ARG A 29 0.11 6.44 20.48
CA ARG A 29 0.47 6.34 21.89
C ARG A 29 0.23 7.64 22.65
N ALA A 30 0.64 8.75 22.05
CA ALA A 30 0.49 10.08 22.65
C ALA A 30 -0.98 10.51 22.73
N HIS A 31 -1.81 10.14 21.74
CA HIS A 31 -3.23 10.50 21.70
C HIS A 31 -4.05 9.78 22.78
N ASP A 32 -3.76 8.53 23.08
CA ASP A 32 -4.46 7.74 24.11
C ASP A 32 -3.45 7.00 25.01
N PRO A 33 -2.85 7.68 26.00
CA PRO A 33 -1.84 7.08 26.86
C PRO A 33 -2.33 5.88 27.67
N GLY A 34 -3.64 5.75 27.86
CA GLY A 34 -4.27 4.61 28.55
C GLY A 34 -4.50 3.38 27.65
N ARG A 35 -4.24 3.48 26.36
CA ARG A 35 -4.39 2.40 25.38
C ARG A 35 -3.06 1.72 25.11
N VAL A 36 -3.04 0.41 25.08
CA VAL A 36 -1.87 -0.34 24.62
C VAL A 36 -1.76 -0.19 23.11
N VAL A 37 -0.66 0.41 22.64
CA VAL A 37 -0.36 0.57 21.20
C VAL A 37 1.01 -0.01 20.93
N GLU A 38 1.07 -1.02 20.07
CA GLU A 38 2.30 -1.69 19.65
C GLU A 38 2.38 -1.77 18.14
N CYS A 39 3.54 -2.17 17.64
CA CYS A 39 3.73 -2.41 16.21
C CYS A 39 4.51 -3.69 15.95
N GLY A 40 4.39 -4.18 14.72
CA GLY A 40 5.19 -5.28 14.20
C GLY A 40 5.38 -5.16 12.70
N PHE A 41 6.47 -5.71 12.19
CA PHE A 41 6.80 -5.68 10.77
C PHE A 41 6.78 -7.09 10.19
N LEU A 42 6.41 -7.19 8.92
CA LEU A 42 6.52 -8.44 8.16
C LEU A 42 7.97 -8.76 7.85
N GLU A 43 8.71 -7.75 7.35
CA GLU A 43 10.05 -7.89 6.78
C GLU A 43 10.93 -6.70 7.13
N PHE A 44 12.24 -6.81 6.90
CA PHE A 44 13.25 -5.73 6.90
C PHE A 44 13.37 -4.88 8.17
N ALA A 45 12.51 -5.04 9.17
CA ALA A 45 12.54 -4.23 10.40
C ALA A 45 12.08 -5.04 11.62
N ARG A 46 12.39 -4.51 12.81
CA ARG A 46 11.92 -5.03 14.10
C ARG A 46 11.09 -3.98 14.85
N PRO A 47 10.17 -4.41 15.74
CA PRO A 47 9.86 -5.81 16.09
C PRO A 47 9.13 -6.55 14.95
N VAL A 48 9.23 -7.87 14.89
CA VAL A 48 8.36 -8.67 14.02
C VAL A 48 6.94 -8.76 14.60
N ILE A 49 5.96 -9.17 13.79
CA ILE A 49 4.54 -9.19 14.21
C ILE A 49 4.35 -9.96 15.51
N GLY A 50 4.96 -11.17 15.63
CA GLY A 50 4.86 -11.98 16.83
C GLY A 50 5.42 -11.30 18.10
N GLU A 51 6.48 -10.50 17.96
CA GLU A 51 7.04 -9.69 19.05
C GLU A 51 6.06 -8.57 19.47
N GLY A 52 5.45 -7.90 18.48
CA GLY A 52 4.43 -6.88 18.72
C GLY A 52 3.19 -7.44 19.43
N VAL A 53 2.73 -8.62 19.01
CA VAL A 53 1.65 -9.38 19.67
C VAL A 53 2.03 -9.67 21.12
N ALA A 54 3.21 -10.24 21.38
CA ALA A 54 3.66 -10.57 22.71
C ALA A 54 3.65 -9.35 23.66
N ARG A 55 4.17 -8.20 23.17
CA ARG A 55 4.15 -6.93 23.94
C ARG A 55 2.74 -6.45 24.26
N CYS A 56 1.77 -6.59 23.35
CA CYS A 56 0.36 -6.27 23.67
C CYS A 56 -0.14 -7.10 24.84
N ILE A 57 0.16 -8.40 24.85
CA ILE A 57 -0.32 -9.34 25.87
C ILE A 57 0.40 -9.15 27.20
N GLU A 58 1.71 -8.94 27.20
CA GLU A 58 2.52 -8.60 28.39
C GLU A 58 2.00 -7.33 29.09
N ARG A 59 1.45 -6.38 28.30
CA ARG A 59 0.81 -5.16 28.82
C ARG A 59 -0.67 -5.36 29.20
N GLY A 60 -1.13 -6.60 29.23
CA GLY A 60 -2.45 -6.99 29.73
C GLY A 60 -3.59 -6.93 28.72
N ALA A 61 -3.30 -6.81 27.41
CA ALA A 61 -4.35 -6.81 26.40
C ALA A 61 -5.08 -8.15 26.33
N ARG A 62 -6.42 -8.11 26.27
CA ARG A 62 -7.31 -9.26 26.03
C ARG A 62 -8.05 -9.15 24.71
N THR A 63 -8.06 -7.96 24.13
CA THR A 63 -8.61 -7.67 22.79
C THR A 63 -7.60 -6.83 22.03
N VAL A 64 -7.24 -7.24 20.83
CA VAL A 64 -6.24 -6.57 19.98
C VAL A 64 -6.85 -6.29 18.61
N ALA A 65 -6.95 -5.02 18.24
CA ALA A 65 -7.21 -4.59 16.88
C ALA A 65 -5.90 -4.60 16.09
N VAL A 66 -5.81 -5.43 15.07
CA VAL A 66 -4.62 -5.55 14.21
C VAL A 66 -4.85 -4.74 12.94
N LEU A 67 -4.06 -3.69 12.76
CA LEU A 67 -4.22 -2.73 11.66
C LEU A 67 -3.09 -2.88 10.62
N PRO A 68 -3.40 -3.34 9.40
CA PRO A 68 -2.41 -3.34 8.33
C PRO A 68 -2.12 -1.90 7.89
N GLY A 69 -0.87 -1.47 8.06
CA GLY A 69 -0.36 -0.17 7.60
C GLY A 69 -0.11 -0.17 6.10
N MET A 70 -1.16 -0.40 5.32
CA MET A 70 -1.12 -0.57 3.86
C MET A 70 -2.24 0.20 3.20
N LEU A 71 -1.95 0.78 2.03
CA LEU A 71 -2.96 1.48 1.21
C LEU A 71 -3.87 0.48 0.52
N MET A 72 -3.30 -0.49 -0.18
CA MET A 72 -4.02 -1.49 -0.96
C MET A 72 -3.75 -2.89 -0.44
N ALA A 73 -4.75 -3.75 -0.52
CA ALA A 73 -4.63 -5.13 -0.08
C ALA A 73 -4.17 -6.03 -1.24
N ALA A 74 -3.01 -6.63 -1.05
CA ALA A 74 -2.48 -7.70 -1.89
C ALA A 74 -1.98 -8.84 -0.98
N GLY A 75 -1.11 -9.72 -1.44
CA GLY A 75 -0.66 -10.90 -0.71
C GLY A 75 -0.36 -10.67 0.77
N HIS A 76 0.38 -9.63 1.11
CA HIS A 76 0.71 -9.35 2.52
C HIS A 76 -0.52 -9.10 3.39
N ALA A 77 -1.43 -8.21 2.96
CA ALA A 77 -2.63 -7.92 3.73
C ALA A 77 -3.70 -9.02 3.65
N LYS A 78 -3.78 -9.72 2.52
CA LYS A 78 -4.80 -10.76 2.29
C LYS A 78 -4.39 -12.13 2.84
N ASN A 79 -3.10 -12.40 2.98
CA ASN A 79 -2.55 -13.73 3.30
C ASN A 79 -1.55 -13.71 4.46
N ASP A 80 -0.48 -12.95 4.35
CA ASP A 80 0.66 -13.09 5.24
C ASP A 80 0.36 -12.60 6.66
N ILE A 81 -0.22 -11.41 6.79
CA ILE A 81 -0.63 -10.89 8.10
C ILE A 81 -1.75 -11.76 8.71
N PRO A 82 -2.82 -12.15 7.98
CA PRO A 82 -3.78 -13.12 8.48
C PRO A 82 -3.16 -14.40 9.01
N SER A 83 -2.15 -14.97 8.33
CA SER A 83 -1.46 -16.18 8.78
C SER A 83 -0.74 -15.97 10.14
N GLU A 84 -0.06 -14.85 10.31
CA GLU A 84 0.55 -14.48 11.62
C GLU A 84 -0.50 -14.33 12.72
N ILE A 85 -1.68 -13.78 12.39
CA ILE A 85 -2.78 -13.64 13.36
C ILE A 85 -3.42 -14.98 13.69
N HIS A 86 -3.52 -15.91 12.75
CA HIS A 86 -3.95 -17.28 13.02
C HIS A 86 -2.99 -18.00 13.99
N GLU A 87 -1.68 -17.82 13.79
CA GLU A 87 -0.67 -18.35 14.71
C GLU A 87 -0.81 -17.73 16.11
N ALA A 88 -0.99 -16.39 16.18
CA ALA A 88 -1.21 -15.69 17.45
C ALA A 88 -2.47 -16.20 18.18
N ARG A 89 -3.58 -16.45 17.47
CA ARG A 89 -4.80 -17.02 18.07
C ARG A 89 -4.58 -18.41 18.63
N ARG A 90 -3.78 -19.25 17.98
CA ARG A 90 -3.43 -20.58 18.51
C ARG A 90 -2.57 -20.48 19.79
N ARG A 91 -1.61 -19.54 19.78
CA ARG A 91 -0.68 -19.36 20.91
C ARG A 91 -1.34 -18.71 22.13
N TYR A 92 -2.33 -17.84 21.89
CA TYR A 92 -2.99 -17.05 22.92
C TYR A 92 -4.52 -17.18 22.83
N PRO A 93 -5.08 -18.35 23.19
CA PRO A 93 -6.51 -18.66 22.99
C PRO A 93 -7.45 -17.74 23.77
N ASP A 94 -6.98 -17.14 24.88
CA ASP A 94 -7.76 -16.23 25.73
C ASP A 94 -7.75 -14.77 25.23
N VAL A 95 -7.10 -14.49 24.09
CA VAL A 95 -7.00 -13.16 23.50
C VAL A 95 -7.80 -13.08 22.20
N GLN A 96 -8.64 -12.06 22.10
CA GLN A 96 -9.42 -11.80 20.89
C GLN A 96 -8.60 -10.93 19.93
N PHE A 97 -8.38 -11.43 18.72
CA PHE A 97 -7.72 -10.67 17.64
C PHE A 97 -8.73 -10.28 16.57
N HIS A 98 -8.87 -8.98 16.34
CA HIS A 98 -9.71 -8.39 15.32
C HIS A 98 -8.82 -7.85 14.20
N TYR A 99 -8.84 -8.50 13.04
CA TYR A 99 -8.04 -8.04 11.91
C TYR A 99 -8.82 -6.97 11.14
N GLY A 100 -8.30 -5.75 11.18
CA GLY A 100 -8.85 -4.60 10.47
C GLY A 100 -8.52 -4.63 8.98
N ARG A 101 -9.34 -3.96 8.19
CA ARG A 101 -9.03 -3.77 6.76
C ARG A 101 -7.93 -2.72 6.58
N HIS A 102 -7.26 -2.79 5.45
CA HIS A 102 -6.29 -1.79 5.00
C HIS A 102 -6.95 -0.41 4.81
N LEU A 103 -6.14 0.63 4.63
CA LEU A 103 -6.64 2.01 4.50
C LEU A 103 -7.58 2.17 3.30
N HIS A 104 -7.26 1.53 2.16
CA HIS A 104 -8.07 1.56 0.96
C HIS A 104 -8.36 3.00 0.49
N LEU A 105 -9.47 3.20 -0.21
CA LEU A 105 -9.95 4.50 -0.64
C LEU A 105 -10.79 5.16 0.47
N HIS A 106 -10.20 5.27 1.67
CA HIS A 106 -10.83 5.95 2.79
C HIS A 106 -11.05 7.44 2.45
N PRO A 107 -12.18 8.07 2.84
CA PRO A 107 -12.42 9.50 2.54
C PRO A 107 -11.26 10.40 2.92
N ASN A 108 -10.68 10.21 4.11
CA ASN A 108 -9.53 10.99 4.57
C ASN A 108 -8.26 10.73 3.73
N ILE A 109 -8.09 9.52 3.19
CA ILE A 109 -6.97 9.22 2.28
C ILE A 109 -7.17 9.91 0.93
N ILE A 110 -8.38 9.89 0.37
CA ILE A 110 -8.69 10.60 -0.88
C ILE A 110 -8.49 12.12 -0.70
N GLU A 111 -8.94 12.66 0.42
CA GLU A 111 -8.76 14.08 0.76
C GLU A 111 -7.27 14.43 0.90
N LEU A 112 -6.49 13.58 1.56
CA LEU A 112 -5.04 13.78 1.67
C LEU A 112 -4.35 13.74 0.29
N CYS A 113 -4.76 12.81 -0.60
CA CYS A 113 -4.28 12.80 -1.98
C CYS A 113 -4.55 14.14 -2.69
N ARG A 114 -5.79 14.66 -2.56
CA ARG A 114 -6.17 15.96 -3.11
C ARG A 114 -5.27 17.08 -2.60
N GLN A 115 -5.02 17.14 -1.28
CA GLN A 115 -4.16 18.17 -0.68
C GLN A 115 -2.73 18.12 -1.20
N ARG A 116 -2.13 16.92 -1.33
CA ARG A 116 -0.77 16.74 -1.87
C ARG A 116 -0.64 17.21 -3.32
N ILE A 117 -1.65 16.95 -4.13
CA ILE A 117 -1.71 17.43 -5.50
C ILE A 117 -1.82 18.97 -5.52
N GLU A 118 -2.73 19.55 -4.74
CA GLU A 118 -2.93 20.99 -4.68
C GLU A 118 -1.72 21.77 -4.10
N GLU A 119 -1.00 21.17 -3.14
CA GLU A 119 0.27 21.73 -2.65
C GLU A 119 1.28 21.87 -3.79
N THR A 120 1.37 20.86 -4.64
CA THR A 120 2.27 20.85 -5.80
C THR A 120 1.87 21.85 -6.85
N GLU A 121 0.57 21.94 -7.16
CA GLU A 121 0.05 22.92 -8.10
C GLU A 121 0.28 24.36 -7.61
N ARG A 122 0.06 24.62 -6.32
CA ARG A 122 0.31 25.95 -5.73
C ARG A 122 1.79 26.35 -5.82
N ALA A 123 2.70 25.41 -5.59
CA ALA A 123 4.14 25.66 -5.69
C ALA A 123 4.60 25.94 -7.14
N ALA A 124 3.97 25.29 -8.11
CA ALA A 124 4.29 25.45 -9.53
C ALA A 124 3.64 26.69 -10.18
N GLY A 125 2.66 27.29 -9.51
CA GLY A 125 1.90 28.42 -10.05
C GLY A 125 0.66 28.03 -10.85
N PRO A 126 -0.17 29.02 -11.21
CA PRO A 126 -1.48 28.78 -11.78
C PRO A 126 -1.43 28.09 -13.16
N ALA A 127 -2.31 27.11 -13.36
CA ALA A 127 -2.60 26.49 -14.65
C ALA A 127 -4.06 26.01 -14.64
N ASP A 128 -4.69 25.99 -15.81
CA ASP A 128 -6.01 25.37 -15.92
C ASP A 128 -5.84 23.84 -15.86
N ARG A 129 -6.56 23.21 -14.95
CA ARG A 129 -6.55 21.75 -14.82
C ARG A 129 -7.09 21.04 -16.05
N LYS A 130 -7.91 21.69 -16.86
CA LYS A 130 -8.37 21.16 -18.15
C LYS A 130 -7.23 20.95 -19.15
N ASP A 131 -6.16 21.75 -19.03
CA ASP A 131 -4.94 21.63 -19.84
C ASP A 131 -3.85 20.80 -19.11
N ALA A 132 -4.19 20.19 -18.00
CA ALA A 132 -3.29 19.37 -17.21
C ALA A 132 -3.76 17.91 -17.14
N LEU A 133 -2.80 17.01 -16.97
CA LEU A 133 -3.00 15.57 -16.81
C LEU A 133 -2.54 15.13 -15.42
N LEU A 134 -3.34 14.29 -14.74
CA LEU A 134 -2.97 13.64 -13.49
C LEU A 134 -2.52 12.21 -13.74
N LEU A 135 -1.29 11.88 -13.38
CA LEU A 135 -0.74 10.52 -13.44
C LEU A 135 -0.53 9.96 -12.02
N VAL A 136 -1.41 9.07 -11.59
CA VAL A 136 -1.30 8.41 -10.28
C VAL A 136 -0.39 7.21 -10.39
N VAL A 137 0.64 7.14 -9.54
CA VAL A 137 1.66 6.08 -9.57
C VAL A 137 1.52 5.18 -8.36
N GLY A 138 1.02 3.95 -8.57
CA GLY A 138 1.00 2.91 -7.54
C GLY A 138 2.30 2.10 -7.49
N ARG A 139 2.46 1.30 -6.42
CA ARG A 139 3.57 0.34 -6.32
C ARG A 139 3.50 -0.70 -7.45
N GLY A 140 2.31 -1.13 -7.77
CA GLY A 140 2.04 -2.29 -8.60
C GLY A 140 1.99 -3.60 -7.79
N SER A 141 1.18 -4.52 -8.24
CA SER A 141 0.96 -5.82 -7.60
C SER A 141 0.65 -6.90 -8.64
N SER A 142 0.93 -8.16 -8.31
CA SER A 142 0.41 -9.32 -9.03
C SER A 142 -1.08 -9.56 -8.75
N ASP A 143 -1.65 -8.87 -7.75
CA ASP A 143 -3.07 -8.92 -7.43
C ASP A 143 -3.83 -7.84 -8.21
N PRO A 144 -4.69 -8.22 -9.17
CA PRO A 144 -5.42 -7.26 -10.01
C PRO A 144 -6.43 -6.40 -9.21
N ASP A 145 -6.92 -6.88 -8.08
CA ASP A 145 -7.81 -6.14 -7.18
C ASP A 145 -7.09 -4.88 -6.62
N ALA A 146 -5.86 -5.05 -6.12
CA ALA A 146 -5.03 -3.94 -5.66
C ALA A 146 -4.72 -2.94 -6.79
N ASN A 147 -4.48 -3.42 -8.00
CA ASN A 147 -4.22 -2.55 -9.16
C ASN A 147 -5.50 -1.81 -9.60
N ALA A 148 -6.67 -2.48 -9.53
CA ALA A 148 -7.96 -1.88 -9.82
C ALA A 148 -8.30 -0.74 -8.86
N ASP A 149 -7.94 -0.86 -7.59
CA ASP A 149 -8.14 0.21 -6.61
C ASP A 149 -7.31 1.46 -6.92
N VAL A 150 -6.07 1.30 -7.40
CA VAL A 150 -5.25 2.44 -7.85
C VAL A 150 -5.87 3.10 -9.09
N ALA A 151 -6.38 2.32 -10.03
CA ALA A 151 -7.07 2.84 -11.20
C ALA A 151 -8.36 3.59 -10.82
N LYS A 152 -9.12 3.06 -9.84
CA LYS A 152 -10.29 3.73 -9.28
C LYS A 152 -9.93 5.05 -8.60
N LEU A 153 -8.85 5.08 -7.81
CA LEU A 153 -8.36 6.32 -7.19
C LEU A 153 -8.01 7.36 -8.26
N ALA A 154 -7.26 6.97 -9.28
CA ALA A 154 -6.91 7.87 -10.37
C ALA A 154 -8.16 8.48 -11.01
N ARG A 155 -9.20 7.67 -11.26
CA ARG A 155 -10.47 8.12 -11.79
C ARG A 155 -11.17 9.14 -10.88
N LEU A 156 -11.26 8.84 -9.58
CA LEU A 156 -11.90 9.72 -8.59
C LEU A 156 -11.18 11.07 -8.48
N LEU A 157 -9.85 11.06 -8.46
CA LEU A 157 -9.06 12.29 -8.33
C LEU A 157 -9.13 13.14 -9.59
N TRP A 158 -8.86 12.58 -10.76
CA TRP A 158 -8.84 13.37 -11.99
C TRP A 158 -10.22 14.00 -12.29
N GLU A 159 -11.31 13.23 -12.20
CA GLU A 159 -12.66 13.76 -12.45
C GLU A 159 -13.11 14.71 -11.33
N GLY A 160 -12.88 14.31 -10.07
CA GLY A 160 -13.28 15.14 -8.93
C GLY A 160 -12.52 16.47 -8.82
N MET A 161 -11.29 16.52 -9.30
CA MET A 161 -10.46 17.73 -9.30
C MET A 161 -10.54 18.52 -10.62
N GLY A 162 -11.14 17.95 -11.67
CA GLY A 162 -11.36 18.63 -12.96
C GLY A 162 -10.14 18.68 -13.88
N PHE A 163 -9.22 17.71 -13.76
CA PHE A 163 -8.13 17.57 -14.74
C PHE A 163 -8.67 17.18 -16.12
N GLY A 164 -8.00 17.64 -17.20
CA GLY A 164 -8.37 17.32 -18.56
C GLY A 164 -8.30 15.85 -18.88
N TRP A 165 -7.35 15.14 -18.26
CA TRP A 165 -7.22 13.69 -18.31
C TRP A 165 -6.50 13.14 -17.08
N GLY A 166 -6.64 11.84 -16.85
CA GLY A 166 -5.91 11.14 -15.80
C GLY A 166 -5.70 9.67 -16.13
N ALA A 167 -4.65 9.11 -15.55
CA ALA A 167 -4.30 7.70 -15.72
C ALA A 167 -3.65 7.15 -14.45
N ALA A 168 -3.67 5.82 -14.32
CA ALA A 168 -2.88 5.08 -13.36
C ALA A 168 -1.69 4.41 -14.05
N CYS A 169 -0.55 4.39 -13.37
CA CYS A 169 0.61 3.57 -13.74
C CYS A 169 1.30 3.04 -12.48
N TYR A 170 2.38 2.29 -12.67
CA TYR A 170 3.03 1.59 -11.58
C TYR A 170 4.55 1.73 -11.66
N ILE A 171 5.22 1.64 -10.49
CA ILE A 171 6.69 1.69 -10.44
C ILE A 171 7.33 0.31 -10.57
N GLY A 172 6.54 -0.76 -10.53
CA GLY A 172 7.02 -2.15 -10.70
C GLY A 172 5.86 -3.14 -10.75
N VAL A 173 6.20 -4.42 -10.91
CA VAL A 173 5.35 -5.61 -10.84
C VAL A 173 4.32 -5.72 -11.96
N THR A 174 3.60 -4.65 -12.30
CA THR A 174 2.55 -4.64 -13.33
C THR A 174 2.68 -3.44 -14.26
N THR A 175 2.00 -3.47 -15.39
CA THR A 175 2.02 -2.44 -16.43
C THR A 175 0.74 -1.61 -16.43
N PRO A 176 0.77 -0.36 -17.00
CA PRO A 176 1.92 0.31 -17.57
C PRO A 176 2.93 0.78 -16.52
N LEU A 177 4.23 0.65 -16.80
CA LEU A 177 5.28 1.20 -15.94
C LEU A 177 5.40 2.71 -16.11
N LEU A 178 5.93 3.38 -15.07
CA LEU A 178 6.07 4.84 -15.07
C LEU A 178 6.80 5.42 -16.29
N PRO A 179 7.94 4.89 -16.77
CA PRO A 179 8.60 5.44 -17.96
C PRO A 179 7.71 5.41 -19.20
N GLU A 180 7.00 4.30 -19.44
CA GLU A 180 6.06 4.17 -20.57
C GLU A 180 4.87 5.11 -20.43
N ALA A 181 4.37 5.28 -19.20
CA ALA A 181 3.25 6.18 -18.92
C ALA A 181 3.63 7.64 -19.15
N LEU A 182 4.83 8.07 -18.75
CA LEU A 182 5.35 9.41 -19.01
C LEU A 182 5.43 9.72 -20.51
N GLU A 183 5.95 8.78 -21.29
CA GLU A 183 6.00 8.90 -22.76
C GLU A 183 4.61 9.01 -23.40
N ARG A 184 3.64 8.26 -22.90
CA ARG A 184 2.24 8.35 -23.35
C ARG A 184 1.63 9.70 -23.01
N CYS A 185 1.82 10.17 -21.76
CA CYS A 185 1.32 11.48 -21.31
C CYS A 185 1.92 12.62 -22.14
N HIS A 186 3.23 12.57 -22.41
CA HIS A 186 3.89 13.56 -23.25
C HIS A 186 3.29 13.63 -24.67
N ARG A 187 3.06 12.48 -25.31
CA ARG A 187 2.44 12.41 -26.64
C ARG A 187 0.99 12.90 -26.70
N MET A 188 0.29 12.94 -25.56
CA MET A 188 -1.06 13.51 -25.48
C MET A 188 -1.07 15.04 -25.55
N GLY A 189 0.09 15.71 -25.42
CA GLY A 189 0.25 17.14 -25.63
C GLY A 189 -0.24 18.03 -24.49
N TYR A 190 -0.49 17.50 -23.30
CA TYR A 190 -0.82 18.32 -22.14
C TYR A 190 0.37 19.19 -21.73
N ARG A 191 0.07 20.45 -21.37
CA ARG A 191 1.11 21.41 -20.98
C ARG A 191 1.72 21.07 -19.62
N ARG A 192 0.92 20.54 -18.70
CA ARG A 192 1.32 20.15 -17.35
C ARG A 192 0.92 18.70 -17.11
N VAL A 193 1.84 17.90 -16.57
CA VAL A 193 1.59 16.55 -16.07
C VAL A 193 1.93 16.50 -14.58
N VAL A 194 0.94 16.28 -13.73
CA VAL A 194 1.13 16.09 -12.29
C VAL A 194 1.27 14.60 -12.02
N VAL A 195 2.45 14.16 -11.63
CA VAL A 195 2.76 12.79 -11.24
C VAL A 195 2.58 12.66 -9.74
N PHE A 196 1.61 11.88 -9.30
CA PHE A 196 1.29 11.69 -7.89
C PHE A 196 1.71 10.30 -7.40
N PRO A 197 2.77 10.19 -6.58
CA PRO A 197 3.16 8.95 -5.92
C PRO A 197 2.13 8.54 -4.86
N PHE A 198 1.36 7.47 -5.10
CA PHE A 198 0.40 6.97 -4.12
C PHE A 198 1.10 6.00 -3.17
N PHE A 199 1.80 6.57 -2.20
CA PHE A 199 2.59 5.89 -1.16
C PHE A 199 2.31 6.48 0.21
N LEU A 200 2.28 5.62 1.24
CA LEU A 200 2.12 6.07 2.63
C LEU A 200 3.34 6.83 3.11
N PHE A 201 4.51 6.22 2.91
CA PHE A 201 5.78 6.67 3.45
C PHE A 201 6.83 6.71 2.35
N THR A 202 7.93 7.42 2.62
CA THR A 202 9.09 7.44 1.74
C THR A 202 9.73 6.06 1.59
N GLY A 203 10.60 5.93 0.62
CA GLY A 203 11.35 4.71 0.38
C GLY A 203 11.96 4.68 -1.02
N VAL A 204 12.68 3.59 -1.31
CA VAL A 204 13.41 3.41 -2.57
C VAL A 204 12.51 3.64 -3.80
N LEU A 205 11.26 3.17 -3.76
CA LEU A 205 10.36 3.27 -4.90
C LEU A 205 9.81 4.69 -5.07
N GLU A 206 9.41 5.36 -3.99
CA GLU A 206 8.97 6.75 -4.02
C GLU A 206 10.10 7.66 -4.55
N LYS A 207 11.30 7.54 -4.01
CA LYS A 207 12.48 8.27 -4.47
C LYS A 207 12.80 8.00 -5.95
N ARG A 208 12.56 6.77 -6.43
CA ARG A 208 12.69 6.41 -7.85
C ARG A 208 11.65 7.12 -8.72
N ILE A 209 10.39 7.21 -8.29
CA ILE A 209 9.33 7.93 -9.01
C ILE A 209 9.75 9.39 -9.20
N ARG A 210 10.15 10.06 -8.14
CA ARG A 210 10.60 11.46 -8.16
C ARG A 210 11.73 11.65 -9.16
N ARG A 211 12.79 10.86 -9.04
CA ARG A 211 13.94 10.93 -9.94
C ARG A 211 13.55 10.71 -11.40
N GLN A 212 12.75 9.68 -11.72
CA GLN A 212 12.34 9.39 -13.08
C GLN A 212 11.48 10.52 -13.67
N THR A 213 10.61 11.11 -12.87
CA THR A 213 9.77 12.25 -13.29
C THR A 213 10.62 13.48 -13.60
N GLU A 214 11.56 13.82 -12.73
CA GLU A 214 12.49 14.95 -12.91
C GLU A 214 13.41 14.77 -14.12
N GLU A 215 13.95 13.57 -14.30
CA GLU A 215 14.78 13.21 -15.46
C GLU A 215 14.01 13.30 -16.77
N PHE A 216 12.75 12.86 -16.75
CA PHE A 216 11.87 12.94 -17.91
C PHE A 216 11.55 14.40 -18.26
N GLY A 217 11.17 15.22 -17.27
CA GLY A 217 10.88 16.64 -17.46
C GLY A 217 12.07 17.41 -18.03
N ARG A 218 13.29 17.14 -17.54
CA ARG A 218 14.52 17.78 -18.10
C ARG A 218 14.75 17.46 -19.59
N ARG A 219 14.34 16.28 -20.05
CA ARG A 219 14.47 15.88 -21.46
C ARG A 219 13.36 16.45 -22.35
N HIS A 220 12.25 16.91 -21.75
CA HIS A 220 11.06 17.39 -22.45
C HIS A 220 10.63 18.78 -21.98
N PRO A 221 11.45 19.84 -22.22
CA PRO A 221 11.22 21.17 -21.67
C PRO A 221 9.97 21.87 -22.24
N GLY A 222 9.33 21.32 -23.25
CA GLY A 222 8.07 21.83 -23.81
C GLY A 222 6.83 21.51 -23.00
N SER A 223 6.94 20.64 -21.99
CA SER A 223 5.87 20.26 -21.07
C SER A 223 6.40 20.29 -19.63
N GLU A 224 5.56 20.66 -18.70
CA GLU A 224 5.91 20.69 -17.28
C GLU A 224 5.53 19.37 -16.61
N PHE A 225 6.51 18.66 -16.08
CA PHE A 225 6.33 17.44 -15.31
C PHE A 225 6.60 17.71 -13.82
N LEU A 226 5.54 17.69 -13.01
CA LEU A 226 5.59 17.95 -11.58
C LEU A 226 5.46 16.63 -10.82
N CYS A 227 6.36 16.37 -9.87
CA CYS A 227 6.21 15.24 -8.96
C CYS A 227 5.61 15.73 -7.65
N ALA A 228 4.40 15.30 -7.34
CA ALA A 228 3.73 15.62 -6.09
C ALA A 228 4.37 14.93 -4.89
N GLY A 229 4.07 15.43 -3.69
CA GLY A 229 4.40 14.75 -2.45
C GLY A 229 3.58 13.45 -2.30
N TYR A 230 4.16 12.45 -1.63
CA TYR A 230 3.44 11.27 -1.16
C TYR A 230 2.61 11.60 0.11
N LEU A 231 1.84 10.65 0.64
CA LEU A 231 0.91 10.92 1.75
C LEU A 231 1.61 11.41 3.02
N ASN A 232 2.68 10.73 3.45
CA ASN A 232 3.46 11.05 4.64
C ASN A 232 2.61 11.07 5.93
N VAL A 233 3.23 11.35 7.06
CA VAL A 233 2.57 11.57 8.34
C VAL A 233 1.69 12.82 8.26
N HIS A 234 0.39 12.65 8.52
CA HIS A 234 -0.59 13.71 8.38
C HIS A 234 -1.79 13.46 9.32
N PRO A 235 -2.49 14.50 9.85
CA PRO A 235 -3.67 14.32 10.68
C PRO A 235 -4.76 13.43 10.03
N LEU A 236 -5.06 13.63 8.74
CA LEU A 236 -6.02 12.80 8.01
C LEU A 236 -5.61 11.31 7.94
N LEU A 237 -4.32 11.02 7.87
CA LEU A 237 -3.83 9.64 7.92
C LEU A 237 -4.02 9.05 9.32
N PHE A 238 -3.75 9.82 10.36
CA PHE A 238 -4.02 9.43 11.75
C PHE A 238 -5.50 9.12 11.94
N ASP A 239 -6.40 10.01 11.53
CA ASP A 239 -7.85 9.83 11.65
C ASP A 239 -8.33 8.59 10.90
N ALA A 240 -7.81 8.35 9.68
CA ALA A 240 -8.13 7.15 8.92
C ALA A 240 -7.73 5.86 9.66
N PHE A 241 -6.57 5.82 10.31
CA PHE A 241 -6.17 4.69 11.14
C PHE A 241 -7.02 4.56 12.40
N ALA A 242 -7.41 5.67 13.04
CA ALA A 242 -8.27 5.66 14.22
C ALA A 242 -9.65 5.06 13.89
N GLU A 243 -10.25 5.48 12.77
CA GLU A 243 -11.51 4.90 12.27
C GLU A 243 -11.37 3.41 11.95
N ARG A 244 -10.24 2.98 11.32
CA ARG A 244 -9.96 1.56 11.08
C ARG A 244 -9.82 0.74 12.35
N ALA A 245 -9.28 1.32 13.44
CA ALA A 245 -9.16 0.66 14.72
C ALA A 245 -10.55 0.40 15.35
N GLU A 246 -11.42 1.38 15.31
CA GLU A 246 -12.79 1.24 15.79
C GLU A 246 -13.62 0.29 14.92
N GLU A 247 -13.51 0.39 13.59
CA GLU A 247 -14.15 -0.51 12.64
C GLU A 247 -13.74 -1.98 12.87
N ALA A 248 -12.47 -2.23 13.17
CA ALA A 248 -11.95 -3.58 13.40
C ALA A 248 -12.63 -4.28 14.59
N VAL A 249 -12.92 -3.53 15.66
CA VAL A 249 -13.48 -4.08 16.92
C VAL A 249 -15.00 -4.05 16.92
N HIS A 250 -15.58 -2.96 16.47
CA HIS A 250 -17.01 -2.67 16.64
C HIS A 250 -17.82 -2.70 15.35
N GLY A 251 -17.16 -2.78 14.20
CA GLY A 251 -17.74 -2.74 12.89
C GLY A 251 -17.68 -4.06 12.13
N SER A 252 -17.72 -3.94 10.81
CA SER A 252 -17.58 -5.06 9.88
C SER A 252 -16.43 -4.79 8.90
N PRO A 253 -15.17 -5.09 9.31
CA PRO A 253 -13.99 -4.81 8.50
C PRO A 253 -13.92 -5.76 7.30
N ASN A 254 -14.74 -5.48 6.29
CA ASN A 254 -14.85 -6.33 5.11
C ASN A 254 -13.67 -6.10 4.16
N MET A 255 -12.84 -7.12 4.00
CA MET A 255 -11.74 -7.14 3.07
C MET A 255 -11.71 -8.50 2.35
N ASN A 256 -11.31 -8.52 1.09
CA ASN A 256 -11.06 -9.76 0.35
C ASN A 256 -9.69 -10.32 0.77
N CYS A 257 -9.66 -11.04 1.90
CA CYS A 257 -8.45 -11.61 2.50
C CYS A 257 -8.62 -13.09 2.81
N GLU A 258 -7.62 -13.73 3.41
CA GLU A 258 -7.69 -15.15 3.81
C GLU A 258 -8.92 -15.47 4.66
N LEU A 259 -9.30 -14.59 5.59
CA LEU A 259 -10.48 -14.75 6.44
C LEU A 259 -11.80 -14.66 5.66
N CYS A 260 -11.82 -13.94 4.56
CA CYS A 260 -13.01 -13.69 3.74
C CYS A 260 -12.71 -13.59 2.22
N LYS A 261 -11.62 -14.17 1.74
CA LYS A 261 -11.13 -14.07 0.36
C LYS A 261 -12.11 -14.59 -0.70
N TYR A 262 -13.11 -15.35 -0.29
CA TYR A 262 -14.11 -15.91 -1.22
C TYR A 262 -15.32 -15.02 -1.42
N ARG A 263 -15.34 -13.84 -0.85
CA ARG A 263 -16.44 -12.86 -1.08
C ARG A 263 -16.43 -12.31 -2.50
N VAL A 264 -15.25 -12.11 -3.07
CA VAL A 264 -15.07 -11.60 -4.43
C VAL A 264 -14.27 -12.60 -5.23
N ARG A 265 -14.87 -13.13 -6.29
CA ARG A 265 -14.15 -13.95 -7.28
C ARG A 265 -13.55 -13.04 -8.33
N LEU A 266 -12.24 -13.08 -8.45
CA LEU A 266 -11.52 -12.32 -9.46
C LEU A 266 -11.36 -13.17 -10.72
N PRO A 267 -11.67 -12.65 -11.93
CA PRO A 267 -11.43 -13.33 -13.18
C PRO A 267 -9.96 -13.75 -13.32
N GLY A 268 -9.72 -15.01 -13.66
CA GLY A 268 -8.37 -15.58 -13.77
C GLY A 268 -7.76 -16.07 -12.45
N PHE A 269 -8.49 -15.95 -11.31
CA PHE A 269 -8.07 -16.42 -9.98
C PHE A 269 -9.08 -17.40 -9.37
N GLU A 270 -9.94 -17.96 -10.19
CA GLU A 270 -11.00 -18.88 -9.76
C GLU A 270 -10.45 -20.11 -9.07
N GLY A 271 -9.29 -20.61 -9.52
CA GLY A 271 -8.60 -21.75 -8.91
C GLY A 271 -8.04 -21.48 -7.51
N ALA A 272 -7.94 -20.22 -7.09
CA ALA A 272 -7.50 -19.85 -5.75
C ALA A 272 -8.61 -19.96 -4.69
N VAL A 273 -9.88 -20.08 -5.14
CA VAL A 273 -11.04 -20.19 -4.23
C VAL A 273 -10.99 -21.54 -3.50
N GLY A 274 -11.01 -21.50 -2.16
CA GLY A 274 -10.98 -22.70 -1.32
C GLY A 274 -9.60 -23.35 -1.14
N GLN A 275 -8.57 -22.83 -1.79
CA GLN A 275 -7.21 -23.36 -1.61
C GLN A 275 -6.55 -22.80 -0.35
N PRO A 276 -5.77 -23.64 0.37
CA PRO A 276 -4.93 -23.15 1.45
C PRO A 276 -3.96 -22.11 0.90
N GLN A 277 -3.75 -21.03 1.64
CA GLN A 277 -2.76 -20.04 1.27
C GLN A 277 -1.42 -20.41 1.89
N VAL A 278 -0.41 -20.54 1.03
CA VAL A 278 0.96 -20.70 1.46
C VAL A 278 1.56 -19.29 1.57
N GLY A 279 2.07 -18.96 2.74
CA GLY A 279 2.77 -17.70 2.94
C GLY A 279 3.95 -17.59 1.97
N HIS A 280 4.05 -16.49 1.25
CA HIS A 280 5.13 -16.23 0.28
C HIS A 280 6.41 -15.73 0.96
N HIS A 281 6.57 -15.95 2.27
CA HIS A 281 7.73 -15.49 3.00
C HIS A 281 8.98 -16.29 2.67
N HIS A 282 9.64 -15.90 1.58
CA HIS A 282 11.03 -16.27 1.31
C HIS A 282 12.00 -15.22 1.89
N HIS A 283 11.48 -14.20 2.60
CA HIS A 283 12.27 -13.09 3.08
C HIS A 283 12.63 -13.26 4.55
N VAL A 284 13.80 -12.78 4.89
CA VAL A 284 14.38 -12.98 6.20
C VAL A 284 13.64 -12.15 7.23
N ARG A 285 12.85 -12.80 8.07
CA ARG A 285 12.14 -12.14 9.18
C ARG A 285 13.14 -11.49 10.12
N GLY A 286 12.97 -10.19 10.37
CA GLY A 286 13.68 -9.48 11.43
C GLY A 286 15.17 -9.27 11.24
N ILE A 287 15.73 -9.42 10.05
CA ILE A 287 17.10 -9.00 9.79
C ILE A 287 17.12 -7.50 9.58
N GLY A 288 17.70 -6.83 10.57
CA GLY A 288 18.18 -5.46 10.45
C GLY A 288 19.33 -5.39 9.45
N GLN A 289 19.76 -4.20 9.16
CA GLN A 289 20.68 -3.71 8.14
C GLN A 289 22.10 -4.30 8.13
N ASP A 290 22.33 -5.55 8.47
CA ASP A 290 23.65 -6.16 8.48
C ASP A 290 23.91 -6.90 7.17
N GLU A 291 24.71 -6.21 6.37
CA GLU A 291 25.72 -6.67 5.39
C GLU A 291 25.34 -7.66 4.28
N GLY A 292 25.43 -7.15 3.06
CA GLY A 292 26.15 -7.79 1.95
C GLY A 292 25.73 -9.21 1.56
N GLY A 293 24.58 -9.38 0.94
CA GLY A 293 24.25 -10.61 0.22
C GLY A 293 23.30 -10.33 -0.95
N HIS A 294 23.86 -10.04 -2.11
CA HIS A 294 23.10 -10.00 -3.36
C HIS A 294 22.66 -11.42 -3.73
N HIS A 295 21.44 -11.79 -3.42
CA HIS A 295 20.77 -12.87 -4.11
C HIS A 295 19.72 -12.28 -5.04
N HIS A 296 20.10 -12.13 -6.31
CA HIS A 296 19.16 -11.97 -7.40
C HIS A 296 18.42 -13.29 -7.56
N HIS A 297 17.18 -13.37 -7.10
CA HIS A 297 16.27 -14.41 -7.55
C HIS A 297 15.54 -13.90 -8.78
N ASP A 298 15.94 -14.44 -9.92
CA ASP A 298 15.28 -14.29 -11.21
C ASP A 298 13.96 -15.06 -11.13
N HIS A 299 12.84 -14.35 -11.01
CA HIS A 299 11.51 -14.96 -11.04
C HIS A 299 11.08 -15.13 -12.49
N GLY A 300 11.59 -16.20 -13.12
CA GLY A 300 11.06 -16.68 -14.39
C GLY A 300 9.64 -17.22 -14.19
N HIS A 301 8.62 -16.40 -14.36
CA HIS A 301 7.25 -16.88 -14.51
C HIS A 301 7.05 -17.45 -15.91
N GLY A 302 7.32 -18.77 -16.04
CA GLY A 302 6.93 -19.51 -17.22
C GLY A 302 5.41 -19.66 -17.26
N HIS A 303 4.75 -18.85 -18.08
CA HIS A 303 3.39 -19.14 -18.50
C HIS A 303 3.41 -20.39 -19.39
N GLN A 304 3.10 -21.55 -18.83
CA GLN A 304 2.74 -22.73 -19.61
C GLN A 304 1.38 -22.47 -20.27
N ARG A 305 1.41 -22.04 -21.53
CA ARG A 305 0.25 -22.17 -22.41
C ARG A 305 0.04 -23.66 -22.69
N ALA A 306 -1.11 -24.18 -22.25
CA ALA A 306 -1.58 -25.49 -22.67
C ALA A 306 -1.78 -25.46 -24.20
N GLY A 307 -0.87 -26.11 -24.92
CA GLY A 307 -1.01 -26.34 -26.35
C GLY A 307 -2.02 -27.46 -26.57
N GLY A 308 -3.16 -27.15 -27.18
CA GLY A 308 -4.08 -28.14 -27.69
C GLY A 308 -3.46 -28.82 -28.90
N ALA A 309 -3.24 -30.13 -28.79
CA ALA A 309 -2.91 -30.97 -29.94
C ALA A 309 -4.18 -31.24 -30.73
N ALA A 310 -4.25 -30.71 -31.95
CA ALA A 310 -5.17 -31.20 -32.97
C ALA A 310 -4.49 -32.39 -33.65
N GLY A 311 -5.02 -33.59 -33.43
CA GLY A 311 -4.70 -34.78 -34.21
C GLY A 311 -5.53 -34.76 -35.50
N HIS A 312 -4.85 -34.94 -36.61
CA HIS A 312 -5.45 -35.32 -37.87
C HIS A 312 -5.72 -36.86 -37.86
N GLU A 313 -6.94 -37.23 -38.14
CA GLU A 313 -7.32 -38.15 -39.22
C GLU A 313 -8.78 -37.88 -39.58
#